data_ca153a5b0fd75b15d457d285975880ca
#
_entry.id   ca153a5b0fd75b15d457d285975880ca
#
_cell.length_a   1.000
_cell.length_b   1.000
_cell.length_c   1.000
_cell.angle_alpha   90.00
_cell.angle_beta   90.00
_cell.angle_gamma   90.00
#
_symmetry.space_group_name_H-M   'P 1'
#
loop_
_entity.id
_entity.type
_entity.pdbx_description
1 polymer ?
#
loop_
_entity_poly.entity_id
_entity_poly.type
_entity_poly.pdbx_seq_one_letter_code
_entity_poly.pdbx_strand_id
1 'polypeptide(L)'
;MALNLDGKKVVVEEVAEFAAKAHSAIAAEYRGLTVTELTELRKTARETGVYLRVVKNTLAKRAVAGTEFECMQEKLVGPLILAFSMEDPGCAARLISEFGKTHNKLIAKIVAIGGQAFDGAELDRLARLPTRDQGISMLMSVMKAPVEKLARTLAAIRDEKEAA
;
A
#
# COMPACT_ATOMS: atom_id res chain seq x y z
N MET A 1 -21.32 20.64 5.95
CA MET A 1 -21.34 21.23 7.30
C MET A 1 -19.90 21.29 7.83
N ALA A 2 -19.50 22.42 8.46
CA ALA A 2 -18.21 22.51 9.10
C ALA A 2 -18.22 21.67 10.39
N LEU A 3 -17.21 20.81 10.57
CA LEU A 3 -17.05 20.01 11.78
C LEU A 3 -16.82 20.92 12.99
N ASN A 4 -17.56 20.71 14.07
CA ASN A 4 -17.31 21.34 15.36
C ASN A 4 -15.96 20.90 15.92
N LEU A 5 -15.46 21.56 16.97
CA LEU A 5 -14.17 21.27 17.59
C LEU A 5 -14.08 19.80 18.05
N ASP A 6 -15.14 19.30 18.66
CA ASP A 6 -15.20 17.90 19.15
C ASP A 6 -15.17 16.91 17.99
N GLY A 7 -15.90 17.17 16.91
CA GLY A 7 -15.85 16.33 15.71
C GLY A 7 -14.47 16.32 15.04
N LYS A 8 -13.70 17.41 15.13
CA LYS A 8 -12.31 17.43 14.63
C LYS A 8 -11.38 16.61 15.52
N LYS A 9 -11.57 16.64 16.85
CA LYS A 9 -10.79 15.81 17.78
C LYS A 9 -11.05 14.33 17.52
N VAL A 10 -12.31 13.92 17.40
CA VAL A 10 -12.67 12.52 17.08
C VAL A 10 -12.01 12.04 15.77
N VAL A 11 -12.00 12.88 14.72
CA VAL A 11 -11.34 12.51 13.45
C VAL A 11 -9.82 12.38 13.64
N VAL A 12 -9.18 13.24 14.43
CA VAL A 12 -7.74 13.17 14.71
C VAL A 12 -7.42 11.91 15.51
N GLU A 13 -8.19 11.61 16.56
CA GLU A 13 -8.02 10.42 17.40
C GLU A 13 -8.19 9.13 16.56
N GLU A 14 -9.25 9.05 15.75
CA GLU A 14 -9.49 7.91 14.88
C GLU A 14 -8.33 7.68 13.90
N VAL A 15 -7.88 8.72 13.21
CA VAL A 15 -6.76 8.59 12.26
C VAL A 15 -5.46 8.27 12.98
N ALA A 16 -5.22 8.81 14.18
CA ALA A 16 -4.04 8.50 14.99
C ALA A 16 -4.02 7.04 15.44
N GLU A 17 -5.18 6.48 15.85
CA GLU A 17 -5.29 5.07 16.19
C GLU A 17 -4.93 4.14 15.01
N PHE A 18 -5.42 4.46 13.81
CA PHE A 18 -5.08 3.69 12.61
C PHE A 18 -3.62 3.89 12.22
N ALA A 19 -3.10 5.12 12.31
CA ALA A 19 -1.69 5.39 12.03
C ALA A 19 -0.75 4.65 13.00
N ALA A 20 -1.11 4.51 14.28
CA ALA A 20 -0.30 3.78 15.25
C ALA A 20 -0.24 2.26 15.01
N LYS A 21 -1.25 1.70 14.35
CA LYS A 21 -1.35 0.26 14.05
C LYS A 21 -0.90 -0.09 12.62
N ALA A 22 -0.78 0.91 11.75
CA ALA A 22 -0.48 0.70 10.35
C ALA A 22 1.01 0.39 10.11
N HIS A 23 1.28 -0.49 9.15
CA HIS A 23 2.64 -0.82 8.70
C HIS A 23 3.15 0.13 7.61
N SER A 24 2.24 0.72 6.85
CA SER A 24 2.56 1.73 5.83
C SER A 24 1.43 2.73 5.66
N ALA A 25 1.77 3.93 5.24
CA ALA A 25 0.83 5.00 4.95
C ALA A 25 1.11 5.58 3.56
N ILE A 26 0.06 5.79 2.77
CA ILE A 26 0.18 6.36 1.42
C ILE A 26 -0.78 7.53 1.31
N ALA A 27 -0.28 8.65 0.78
CA ALA A 27 -1.09 9.79 0.40
C ALA A 27 -1.17 9.89 -1.12
N ALA A 28 -2.38 9.75 -1.67
CA ALA A 28 -2.63 9.85 -3.10
C ALA A 28 -3.53 11.05 -3.42
N GLU A 29 -3.29 11.69 -4.55
CA GLU A 29 -4.15 12.74 -5.06
C GLU A 29 -5.34 12.12 -5.79
N TYR A 30 -6.57 12.51 -5.37
CA TYR A 30 -7.82 11.99 -5.94
C TYR A 30 -8.54 13.00 -6.83
N ARG A 31 -7.88 14.09 -7.18
CA ARG A 31 -8.47 15.14 -7.99
C ARG A 31 -8.88 14.64 -9.37
N GLY A 32 -10.18 14.82 -9.68
CA GLY A 32 -10.75 14.43 -10.98
C GLY A 32 -11.34 13.02 -11.02
N LEU A 33 -11.31 12.26 -9.92
CA LEU A 33 -12.07 11.02 -9.79
C LEU A 33 -13.56 11.33 -9.63
N THR A 34 -14.39 10.49 -10.23
CA THR A 34 -15.84 10.52 -10.04
C THR A 34 -16.24 9.88 -8.71
N VAL A 35 -17.47 10.16 -8.26
CA VAL A 35 -18.00 9.57 -7.02
C VAL A 35 -18.11 8.05 -7.13
N THR A 36 -18.43 7.53 -8.32
CA THR A 36 -18.52 6.09 -8.60
C THR A 36 -17.16 5.43 -8.41
N GLU A 37 -16.12 5.97 -9.06
CA GLU A 37 -14.74 5.48 -8.95
C GLU A 37 -14.23 5.51 -7.49
N LEU A 38 -14.54 6.58 -6.74
CA LEU A 38 -14.19 6.67 -5.32
C LEU A 38 -14.93 5.63 -4.46
N THR A 39 -16.16 5.29 -4.84
CA THR A 39 -16.94 4.26 -4.13
C THR A 39 -16.39 2.87 -4.40
N GLU A 40 -15.99 2.58 -5.62
CA GLU A 40 -15.29 1.35 -6.01
C GLU A 40 -13.96 1.22 -5.27
N LEU A 41 -13.14 2.28 -5.26
CA LEU A 41 -11.88 2.31 -4.52
C LEU A 41 -12.09 2.01 -3.02
N ARG A 42 -13.11 2.59 -2.40
CA ARG A 42 -13.43 2.32 -0.99
C ARG A 42 -13.91 0.90 -0.76
N LYS A 43 -14.65 0.30 -1.70
CA LYS A 43 -15.09 -1.09 -1.63
C LYS A 43 -13.88 -2.02 -1.67
N THR A 44 -13.02 -1.87 -2.66
CA THR A 44 -11.80 -2.68 -2.81
C THR A 44 -10.86 -2.49 -1.62
N ALA A 45 -10.73 -1.27 -1.09
CA ALA A 45 -9.93 -0.99 0.11
C ALA A 45 -10.41 -1.77 1.34
N ARG A 46 -11.73 -1.88 1.54
CA ARG A 46 -12.30 -2.67 2.66
C ARG A 46 -12.04 -4.17 2.47
N GLU A 47 -12.12 -4.67 1.26
CA GLU A 47 -11.87 -6.07 0.92
C GLU A 47 -10.39 -6.46 1.13
N THR A 48 -9.47 -5.50 0.94
CA THR A 48 -8.02 -5.69 1.10
C THR A 48 -7.47 -5.28 2.47
N GLY A 49 -8.33 -4.96 3.44
CA GLY A 49 -7.91 -4.55 4.79
C GLY A 49 -7.18 -3.21 4.85
N VAL A 50 -7.40 -2.33 3.86
CA VAL A 50 -6.81 -0.99 3.81
C VAL A 50 -7.80 0.04 4.35
N TYR A 51 -7.37 0.80 5.37
CA TYR A 51 -8.15 1.94 5.85
C TYR A 51 -7.94 3.14 4.93
N LEU A 52 -9.02 3.56 4.25
CA LEU A 52 -9.01 4.64 3.27
C LEU A 52 -9.91 5.80 3.71
N ARG A 53 -9.34 6.98 3.86
CA ARG A 53 -10.11 8.17 4.27
C ARG A 53 -9.58 9.46 3.66
N VAL A 54 -10.52 10.34 3.29
CA VAL A 54 -10.21 11.73 2.92
C VAL A 54 -10.30 12.58 4.18
N VAL A 55 -9.19 13.19 4.56
CA VAL A 55 -9.07 14.03 5.75
C VAL A 55 -8.49 15.40 5.37
N LYS A 56 -8.92 16.44 6.05
CA LYS A 56 -8.31 17.77 5.86
C LYS A 56 -6.83 17.72 6.28
N ASN A 57 -5.94 18.23 5.43
CA ASN A 57 -4.48 18.15 5.62
C ASN A 57 -4.02 18.65 7.00
N THR A 58 -4.64 19.70 7.53
CA THR A 58 -4.32 20.23 8.88
C THR A 58 -4.66 19.25 10.00
N LEU A 59 -5.72 18.43 9.84
CA LEU A 59 -6.08 17.39 10.81
C LEU A 59 -5.20 16.16 10.62
N ALA A 60 -4.92 15.79 9.36
CA ALA A 60 -4.01 14.71 9.03
C ALA A 60 -2.61 14.95 9.61
N LYS A 61 -2.05 16.16 9.45
CA LYS A 61 -0.76 16.54 10.05
C LYS A 61 -0.74 16.38 11.58
N ARG A 62 -1.83 16.74 12.27
CA ARG A 62 -1.94 16.57 13.72
C ARG A 62 -2.08 15.10 14.14
N ALA A 63 -2.79 14.30 13.34
CA ALA A 63 -2.99 12.88 13.63
C ALA A 63 -1.72 12.05 13.43
N VAL A 64 -0.87 12.45 12.47
CA VAL A 64 0.40 11.77 12.17
C VAL A 64 1.54 12.24 13.06
N ALA A 65 1.39 13.41 13.75
CA ALA A 65 2.37 13.91 14.71
C ALA A 65 2.58 12.90 15.85
N GLY A 66 3.85 12.57 16.12
CA GLY A 66 4.21 11.58 17.15
C GLY A 66 4.05 10.11 16.73
N THR A 67 3.74 9.81 15.45
CA THR A 67 3.74 8.47 14.89
C THR A 67 4.94 8.29 13.95
N GLU A 68 5.21 7.04 13.53
CA GLU A 68 6.27 6.74 12.53
C GLU A 68 6.08 7.47 11.20
N PHE A 69 4.88 7.98 10.94
CA PHE A 69 4.53 8.67 9.70
C PHE A 69 4.69 10.21 9.77
N GLU A 70 5.33 10.73 10.80
CA GLU A 70 5.58 12.17 10.96
C GLU A 70 6.34 12.76 9.75
N CYS A 71 7.22 11.97 9.13
CA CYS A 71 7.97 12.34 7.92
C CYS A 71 7.09 12.76 6.74
N MET A 72 5.79 12.39 6.72
CA MET A 72 4.86 12.80 5.67
C MET A 72 4.33 14.24 5.83
N GLN A 73 4.44 14.85 7.00
CA GLN A 73 3.78 16.13 7.33
C GLN A 73 4.11 17.26 6.36
N GLU A 74 5.37 17.37 5.96
CA GLU A 74 5.82 18.44 5.06
C GLU A 74 5.21 18.32 3.66
N LYS A 75 5.05 17.10 3.19
CA LYS A 75 4.59 16.80 1.83
C LYS A 75 3.04 16.71 1.71
N LEU A 76 2.30 16.78 2.84
CA LEU A 76 0.83 16.75 2.83
C LEU A 76 0.24 18.07 2.31
N VAL A 77 0.23 18.24 0.98
CA VAL A 77 -0.29 19.41 0.28
C VAL A 77 -1.19 19.00 -0.87
N GLY A 78 -2.38 19.63 -0.97
CA GLY A 78 -3.36 19.37 -2.03
C GLY A 78 -4.53 18.47 -1.60
N PRO A 79 -5.39 18.03 -2.52
CA PRO A 79 -6.53 17.14 -2.26
C PRO A 79 -6.03 15.70 -2.14
N LEU A 80 -5.74 15.27 -0.92
CA LEU A 80 -5.17 13.97 -0.65
C LEU A 80 -6.16 13.03 0.01
N ILE A 81 -6.08 11.76 -0.38
CA ILE A 81 -6.69 10.63 0.29
C ILE A 81 -5.58 9.85 1.00
N LEU A 82 -5.83 9.51 2.26
CA LEU A 82 -4.91 8.72 3.07
C LEU A 82 -5.33 7.26 3.03
N ALA A 83 -4.39 6.37 2.76
CA ALA A 83 -4.53 4.93 2.80
C ALA A 83 -3.52 4.36 3.80
N PHE A 84 -4.02 3.64 4.80
CA PHE A 84 -3.21 2.96 5.81
C PHE A 84 -3.33 1.45 5.64
N SER A 85 -2.21 0.77 5.59
CA SER A 85 -2.11 -0.68 5.45
C SER A 85 -2.05 -1.33 6.82
N MET A 86 -3.05 -2.18 7.16
CA MET A 86 -3.17 -2.75 8.51
C MET A 86 -2.51 -4.13 8.63
N GLU A 87 -2.57 -4.95 7.60
CA GLU A 87 -2.08 -6.33 7.63
C GLU A 87 -0.68 -6.45 7.01
N ASP A 88 -0.56 -6.09 5.74
CA ASP A 88 0.69 -6.16 4.99
C ASP A 88 1.15 -4.79 4.53
N PRO A 89 2.43 -4.44 4.61
CA PRO A 89 2.92 -3.12 4.20
C PRO A 89 2.68 -2.79 2.72
N GLY A 90 2.54 -3.80 1.86
CA GLY A 90 2.32 -3.64 0.43
C GLY A 90 0.85 -3.52 0.00
N CYS A 91 -0.13 -3.78 0.88
CA CYS A 91 -1.55 -3.83 0.48
C CYS A 91 -2.06 -2.50 -0.06
N ALA A 92 -1.81 -1.40 0.64
CA ALA A 92 -2.22 -0.07 0.17
C ALA A 92 -1.52 0.32 -1.14
N ALA A 93 -0.25 -0.05 -1.30
CA ALA A 93 0.50 0.24 -2.52
C ALA A 93 -0.04 -0.54 -3.74
N ARG A 94 -0.35 -1.83 -3.54
CA ARG A 94 -0.97 -2.67 -4.60
C ARG A 94 -2.31 -2.11 -5.01
N LEU A 95 -3.18 -1.79 -4.05
CA LEU A 95 -4.49 -1.20 -4.30
C LEU A 95 -4.39 0.09 -5.14
N ILE A 96 -3.52 1.02 -4.73
CA ILE A 96 -3.37 2.30 -5.42
C ILE A 96 -2.71 2.13 -6.80
N SER A 97 -1.72 1.23 -6.94
CA SER A 97 -1.07 0.94 -8.22
C SER A 97 -2.04 0.28 -9.21
N GLU A 98 -2.83 -0.72 -8.78
CA GLU A 98 -3.82 -1.38 -9.63
C GLU A 98 -4.93 -0.43 -10.06
N PHE A 99 -5.46 0.34 -9.13
CA PHE A 99 -6.49 1.32 -9.42
C PHE A 99 -5.95 2.46 -10.29
N GLY A 100 -4.71 2.88 -10.08
CA GLY A 100 -4.03 3.89 -10.89
C GLY A 100 -3.84 3.47 -12.36
N LYS A 101 -3.64 2.18 -12.64
CA LYS A 101 -3.58 1.65 -14.01
C LYS A 101 -4.90 1.77 -14.76
N THR A 102 -6.01 1.61 -14.05
CA THR A 102 -7.36 1.74 -14.61
C THR A 102 -7.79 3.20 -14.68
N HIS A 103 -7.39 4.01 -13.68
CA HIS A 103 -7.78 5.41 -13.52
C HIS A 103 -6.54 6.32 -13.38
N ASN A 104 -6.06 6.85 -14.49
CA ASN A 104 -4.85 7.70 -14.56
C ASN A 104 -4.91 9.00 -13.73
N LYS A 105 -6.06 9.28 -13.12
CA LYS A 105 -6.29 10.48 -12.28
C LYS A 105 -5.88 10.27 -10.81
N LEU A 106 -5.70 9.03 -10.38
CA LEU A 106 -5.21 8.70 -9.04
C LEU A 106 -3.67 8.67 -9.07
N ILE A 107 -3.04 9.63 -8.43
CA ILE A 107 -1.59 9.76 -8.43
C ILE A 107 -1.11 9.65 -6.98
N ALA A 108 -0.28 8.65 -6.69
CA ALA A 108 0.40 8.58 -5.40
C ALA A 108 1.43 9.70 -5.31
N LYS A 109 1.37 10.49 -4.23
CA LYS A 109 2.34 11.56 -3.98
C LYS A 109 3.41 11.15 -2.98
N ILE A 110 2.99 10.45 -1.93
CA ILE A 110 3.85 10.12 -0.79
C ILE A 110 3.56 8.71 -0.38
N VAL A 111 4.62 7.99 -0.12
CA VAL A 111 4.60 6.64 0.46
C VAL A 111 5.48 6.67 1.70
N ALA A 112 4.96 6.26 2.84
CA ALA A 112 5.72 6.19 4.08
C ALA A 112 5.75 4.78 4.64
N ILE A 113 6.93 4.32 5.00
CA ILE A 113 7.20 3.02 5.62
C ILE A 113 8.36 3.17 6.60
N GLY A 114 8.22 2.60 7.80
CA GLY A 114 9.31 2.52 8.77
C GLY A 114 9.95 3.87 9.09
N GLY A 115 9.17 4.94 9.19
CA GLY A 115 9.66 6.28 9.51
C GLY A 115 10.31 7.06 8.34
N GLN A 116 10.30 6.50 7.13
CA GLN A 116 10.84 7.16 5.94
C GLN A 116 9.75 7.50 4.93
N ALA A 117 9.79 8.71 4.39
CA ALA A 117 8.87 9.16 3.35
C ALA A 117 9.54 9.09 1.98
N PHE A 118 8.97 8.27 1.11
CA PHE A 118 9.37 8.09 -0.27
C PHE A 118 8.44 8.87 -1.21
N ASP A 119 8.91 9.19 -2.39
CA ASP A 119 8.08 9.82 -3.41
C ASP A 119 7.15 8.79 -4.07
N GLY A 120 6.04 9.28 -4.66
CA GLY A 120 5.05 8.42 -5.32
C GLY A 120 5.62 7.53 -6.44
N ALA A 121 6.76 7.88 -7.04
CA ALA A 121 7.45 7.06 -8.03
C ALA A 121 7.91 5.69 -7.47
N GLU A 122 8.12 5.59 -6.16
CA GLU A 122 8.52 4.35 -5.52
C GLU A 122 7.34 3.44 -5.13
N LEU A 123 6.10 3.86 -5.43
CA LEU A 123 4.89 3.08 -5.17
C LEU A 123 4.98 1.66 -5.76
N ASP A 124 5.47 1.54 -6.99
CA ASP A 124 5.57 0.24 -7.67
C ASP A 124 6.56 -0.72 -7.01
N ARG A 125 7.61 -0.18 -6.40
CA ARG A 125 8.57 -1.00 -5.61
C ARG A 125 7.88 -1.58 -4.39
N LEU A 126 7.06 -0.76 -3.72
CA LEU A 126 6.28 -1.17 -2.56
C LEU A 126 5.16 -2.15 -2.92
N ALA A 127 4.49 -1.93 -4.05
CA ALA A 127 3.45 -2.82 -4.55
C ALA A 127 3.98 -4.24 -4.87
N ARG A 128 5.26 -4.36 -5.21
CA ARG A 128 5.94 -5.65 -5.48
C ARG A 128 6.39 -6.39 -4.23
N LEU A 129 6.29 -5.79 -3.05
CA LEU A 129 6.65 -6.50 -1.83
C LEU A 129 5.73 -7.72 -1.62
N PRO A 130 6.30 -8.91 -1.41
CA PRO A 130 5.50 -10.09 -1.13
C PRO A 130 4.82 -9.97 0.25
N THR A 131 3.70 -10.62 0.40
CA THR A 131 3.09 -10.84 1.72
C THR A 131 4.00 -11.71 2.57
N ARG A 132 3.79 -11.76 3.88
CA ARG A 132 4.57 -12.60 4.79
C ARG A 132 4.60 -14.06 4.33
N ASP A 133 3.45 -14.61 3.98
CA ASP A 133 3.32 -16.01 3.55
C ASP A 133 3.98 -16.26 2.19
N GLN A 134 3.85 -15.30 1.26
CA GLN A 134 4.56 -15.34 -0.01
C GLN A 134 6.07 -15.25 0.17
N GLY A 135 6.55 -14.41 1.10
CA GLY A 135 7.97 -14.30 1.43
C GLY A 135 8.54 -15.61 1.98
N ILE A 136 7.82 -16.27 2.89
CA ILE A 136 8.20 -17.58 3.42
C ILE A 136 8.18 -18.64 2.31
N SER A 137 7.15 -18.65 1.46
CA SER A 137 7.06 -19.55 0.32
C SER A 137 8.22 -19.37 -0.67
N MET A 138 8.59 -18.12 -0.98
CA MET A 138 9.76 -17.82 -1.82
C MET A 138 11.06 -18.33 -1.19
N LEU A 139 11.25 -18.15 0.11
CA LEU A 139 12.41 -18.66 0.83
C LEU A 139 12.49 -20.18 0.73
N MET A 140 11.37 -20.86 0.99
CA MET A 140 11.29 -22.33 0.88
C MET A 140 11.57 -22.82 -0.54
N SER A 141 11.09 -22.14 -1.57
CA SER A 141 11.36 -22.48 -2.97
C SER A 141 12.84 -22.30 -3.34
N VAL A 142 13.48 -21.23 -2.86
CA VAL A 142 14.95 -21.05 -3.05
C VAL A 142 15.76 -22.14 -2.39
N MET A 143 15.36 -22.61 -1.19
CA MET A 143 16.04 -23.72 -0.52
C MET A 143 15.89 -25.05 -1.28
N LYS A 144 14.76 -25.29 -1.96
CA LYS A 144 14.49 -26.47 -2.80
C LYS A 144 15.10 -26.36 -4.21
N ALA A 145 15.41 -25.16 -4.68
CA ALA A 145 15.84 -24.88 -6.04
C ALA A 145 17.01 -25.76 -6.54
N PRO A 146 18.07 -26.06 -5.75
CA PRO A 146 19.16 -26.94 -6.19
C PRO A 146 18.69 -28.36 -6.55
N VAL A 147 17.80 -28.94 -5.75
CA VAL A 147 17.26 -30.28 -5.95
C VAL A 147 16.31 -30.31 -7.17
N GLU A 148 15.44 -29.28 -7.27
CA GLU A 148 14.55 -29.14 -8.42
C GLU A 148 15.32 -28.93 -9.73
N LYS A 149 16.41 -28.15 -9.70
CA LYS A 149 17.27 -27.95 -10.88
C LYS A 149 17.92 -29.27 -11.31
N LEU A 150 18.42 -30.06 -10.39
CA LEU A 150 18.97 -31.39 -10.70
C LEU A 150 17.92 -32.30 -11.32
N ALA A 151 16.73 -32.37 -10.73
CA ALA A 151 15.63 -33.18 -11.28
C ALA A 151 15.24 -32.77 -12.70
N ARG A 152 15.15 -31.46 -12.96
CA ARG A 152 14.85 -30.92 -14.32
C ARG A 152 15.95 -31.26 -15.32
N THR A 153 17.23 -31.18 -14.93
CA THR A 153 18.32 -31.55 -15.85
C THR A 153 18.34 -33.03 -16.18
N LEU A 154 18.05 -33.90 -15.21
CA LEU A 154 17.91 -35.34 -15.46
C LEU A 154 16.73 -35.66 -16.37
N ALA A 155 15.59 -34.98 -16.16
CA ALA A 155 14.41 -35.12 -17.02
C ALA A 155 14.72 -34.69 -18.47
N ALA A 156 15.38 -33.54 -18.64
CA ALA A 156 15.77 -33.06 -19.98
C ALA A 156 16.70 -34.06 -20.71
N ILE A 157 17.70 -34.62 -20.03
CA ILE A 157 18.58 -35.64 -20.58
C ILE A 157 17.81 -36.92 -21.00
N ARG A 158 16.81 -37.30 -20.20
CA ARG A 158 15.93 -38.44 -20.55
C ARG A 158 15.16 -38.13 -21.84
N ASP A 159 14.53 -36.97 -21.89
CA ASP A 159 13.70 -36.56 -23.01
C ASP A 159 14.53 -36.43 -24.34
N GLU A 160 15.77 -35.92 -24.22
CA GLU A 160 16.70 -35.91 -25.36
C GLU A 160 17.08 -37.32 -25.83
N LYS A 161 17.26 -38.26 -24.91
CA LYS A 161 17.57 -39.67 -25.28
C LYS A 161 16.39 -40.43 -25.85
N GLU A 162 15.15 -40.08 -25.45
CA GLU A 162 13.92 -40.67 -26.01
C GLU A 162 13.59 -40.09 -27.37
N ALA A 163 14.06 -38.88 -27.70
CA ALA A 163 13.86 -38.22 -28.99
C ALA A 163 14.95 -38.55 -30.04
N ALA A 164 16.06 -39.18 -29.67
CA ALA A 164 17.17 -39.61 -30.49
C ALA A 164 17.04 -41.09 -30.89
#